data_d896b81f74c2c123dd5d1ba2d6f95fa0
#
_entry.id   d896b81f74c2c123dd5d1ba2d6f95fa0
#
_cell.length_a   1.000
_cell.length_b   1.000
_cell.length_c   1.000
_cell.angle_alpha   90.00
_cell.angle_beta   90.00
_cell.angle_gamma   90.00
#
_symmetry.space_group_name_H-M   'P 1'
#
loop_
_entity.id
_entity.type
_entity.pdbx_description
1 polymer ?
#
loop_
_entity_poly.entity_id
_entity_poly.type
_entity_poly.pdbx_seq_one_letter_code
_entity_poly.pdbx_strand_id
1 'polypeptide(L)'
;MAEKPADKIEDNKSKALAAALAQIEKQFGKGSIMRMGDAEVATDIQAVSTGSLGLDIALGIGGLPRGRVIEIYGPESSGKTTLTLSVIAQMQKLGGVAAFIDAEHALDPQYAAKLGVNVPDLLISQPDTGEQALEIADMLVRSGSVDIVVIDSVAALVPRAEIEGEMGDSHMGLQARLMSQALRKLTGNIKRTNTMVIFINQIRMKIGVMFGSPETTTGGNALKFYASVRLDIRRTGAIKRGDEVIGSETRVKIVKNKVAPPFKQAEFDILYGEGISREGEIIELGANLKIVEKAGAWYSYQGEKIGQGKDNSREFLREHPEIANEIDAKIRANAKGNLDAVVKTIGPDDAAD
;
A
#
# COMPACT_ATOMS: atom_id res chain seq x y z
N MET A 1 35.57 5.74 51.22
CA MET A 1 35.12 6.74 50.23
C MET A 1 33.60 6.81 50.30
N ALA A 2 33.02 7.94 50.68
CA ALA A 2 31.57 8.08 50.76
C ALA A 2 31.03 8.25 49.34
N GLU A 3 30.04 7.39 48.94
CA GLU A 3 29.33 7.52 47.67
C GLU A 3 28.67 8.89 47.57
N LYS A 4 28.82 9.52 46.41
CA LYS A 4 28.20 10.81 46.14
C LYS A 4 26.67 10.73 46.18
N PRO A 5 25.95 11.75 46.68
CA PRO A 5 24.48 11.74 46.76
C PRO A 5 23.79 11.51 45.43
N ALA A 6 24.43 11.89 44.32
CA ALA A 6 23.91 11.65 42.96
C ALA A 6 23.83 10.18 42.59
N ASP A 7 24.81 9.36 42.95
CA ASP A 7 24.87 7.93 42.63
C ASP A 7 23.78 7.15 43.38
N LYS A 8 23.42 7.55 44.60
CA LYS A 8 22.28 6.94 45.39
C LYS A 8 20.91 7.27 44.80
N ILE A 9 20.75 8.45 44.22
CA ILE A 9 19.48 8.86 43.58
C ILE A 9 19.28 8.08 42.27
N GLU A 10 20.35 7.86 41.51
CA GLU A 10 20.31 7.09 40.26
C GLU A 10 20.02 5.60 40.51
N ASP A 11 20.66 5.02 41.54
CA ASP A 11 20.44 3.61 41.96
C ASP A 11 18.99 3.40 42.44
N ASN A 12 18.42 4.35 43.20
CA ASN A 12 17.05 4.29 43.68
C ASN A 12 16.03 4.40 42.50
N LYS A 13 16.30 5.25 41.51
CA LYS A 13 15.46 5.36 40.31
C LYS A 13 15.50 4.08 39.47
N SER A 14 16.67 3.48 39.31
CA SER A 14 16.84 2.23 38.58
C SER A 14 16.08 1.08 39.27
N LYS A 15 16.16 0.94 40.57
CA LYS A 15 15.41 -0.06 41.34
C LYS A 15 13.90 0.16 41.24
N ALA A 16 13.45 1.39 41.39
CA ALA A 16 12.02 1.74 41.24
C ALA A 16 11.49 1.42 39.83
N LEU A 17 12.26 1.70 38.80
CA LEU A 17 11.93 1.39 37.43
C LEU A 17 11.84 -0.14 37.21
N ALA A 18 12.83 -0.90 37.70
CA ALA A 18 12.83 -2.35 37.58
C ALA A 18 11.60 -2.99 38.31
N ALA A 19 11.24 -2.49 39.48
CA ALA A 19 10.04 -2.93 40.19
C ALA A 19 8.75 -2.63 39.45
N ALA A 20 8.65 -1.42 38.84
CA ALA A 20 7.50 -1.05 38.02
C ALA A 20 7.37 -1.90 36.74
N LEU A 21 8.48 -2.20 36.07
CA LEU A 21 8.50 -3.10 34.90
C LEU A 21 8.05 -4.49 35.25
N ALA A 22 8.57 -5.06 36.36
CA ALA A 22 8.16 -6.39 36.87
C ALA A 22 6.68 -6.44 37.24
N GLN A 23 6.14 -5.38 37.84
CA GLN A 23 4.72 -5.28 38.16
C GLN A 23 3.85 -5.21 36.93
N ILE A 24 4.25 -4.45 35.90
CA ILE A 24 3.55 -4.35 34.58
C ILE A 24 3.52 -5.73 33.93
N GLU A 25 4.65 -6.43 33.86
CA GLU A 25 4.71 -7.78 33.28
C GLU A 25 3.87 -8.80 34.03
N LYS A 26 3.82 -8.69 35.35
CA LYS A 26 2.98 -9.57 36.20
C LYS A 26 1.48 -9.31 35.98
N GLN A 27 1.09 -8.06 35.78
CA GLN A 27 -0.32 -7.64 35.62
C GLN A 27 -0.84 -7.82 34.19
N PHE A 28 -0.03 -7.53 33.21
CA PHE A 28 -0.46 -7.45 31.79
C PHE A 28 0.18 -8.54 30.91
N GLY A 29 1.06 -9.34 31.43
CA GLY A 29 1.75 -10.40 30.72
C GLY A 29 3.16 -10.01 30.26
N LYS A 30 4.00 -11.03 30.02
CA LYS A 30 5.36 -10.88 29.56
C LYS A 30 5.38 -10.23 28.16
N GLY A 31 6.22 -9.21 27.95
CA GLY A 31 6.29 -8.46 26.68
C GLY A 31 5.29 -7.30 26.57
N SER A 32 4.51 -7.01 27.64
CA SER A 32 3.61 -5.84 27.68
C SER A 32 4.35 -4.50 27.67
N ILE A 33 5.61 -4.52 28.12
CA ILE A 33 6.56 -3.40 28.03
C ILE A 33 7.92 -3.94 27.63
N MET A 34 8.64 -3.22 26.77
CA MET A 34 9.97 -3.60 26.31
C MET A 34 10.80 -2.35 26.00
N ARG A 35 12.12 -2.48 26.05
CA ARG A 35 13.02 -1.43 25.62
C ARG A 35 13.27 -1.57 24.12
N MET A 36 13.24 -0.46 23.39
CA MET A 36 13.47 -0.50 21.93
C MET A 36 14.87 -0.94 21.52
N GLY A 37 15.84 -0.94 22.45
CA GLY A 37 17.20 -1.44 22.22
C GLY A 37 17.37 -2.93 22.51
N ASP A 38 16.36 -3.60 23.06
CA ASP A 38 16.43 -5.04 23.29
C ASP A 38 16.30 -5.77 21.93
N ALA A 39 17.21 -6.66 21.63
CA ALA A 39 17.39 -7.27 20.30
C ALA A 39 16.19 -8.10 19.78
N GLU A 40 15.18 -8.33 20.61
CA GLU A 40 13.96 -9.05 20.24
C GLU A 40 12.81 -8.13 19.78
N VAL A 41 12.98 -6.81 19.79
CA VAL A 41 12.04 -5.91 19.13
C VAL A 41 12.32 -6.01 17.63
N ALA A 42 11.82 -7.06 17.02
CA ALA A 42 11.93 -7.27 15.59
C ALA A 42 11.31 -6.07 14.86
N THR A 43 12.16 -5.16 14.44
CA THR A 43 11.83 -4.03 13.55
C THR A 43 11.66 -4.48 12.12
N ASP A 44 11.69 -5.79 11.86
CA ASP A 44 11.58 -6.34 10.52
C ASP A 44 10.10 -6.36 10.08
N ILE A 45 9.66 -5.21 9.58
CA ILE A 45 8.33 -5.08 8.98
C ILE A 45 8.36 -5.83 7.66
N GLN A 46 7.66 -6.97 7.62
CA GLN A 46 7.49 -7.72 6.38
C GLN A 46 6.72 -6.87 5.38
N ALA A 47 7.22 -6.81 4.16
CA ALA A 47 6.60 -6.08 3.05
C ALA A 47 6.18 -7.03 1.95
N VAL A 48 5.13 -6.66 1.23
CA VAL A 48 4.66 -7.34 0.03
C VAL A 48 4.80 -6.39 -1.15
N SER A 49 5.44 -6.85 -2.22
CA SER A 49 5.60 -6.07 -3.44
C SER A 49 4.26 -5.58 -3.97
N THR A 50 4.23 -4.39 -4.51
CA THR A 50 3.07 -3.83 -5.21
C THR A 50 2.95 -4.34 -6.65
N GLY A 51 4.01 -4.98 -7.16
CA GLY A 51 4.17 -5.30 -8.57
C GLY A 51 4.84 -4.20 -9.39
N SER A 52 4.96 -3.00 -8.84
CA SER A 52 5.72 -1.87 -9.39
C SER A 52 7.05 -1.73 -8.67
N LEU A 53 8.15 -1.83 -9.43
CA LEU A 53 9.50 -1.71 -8.89
C LEU A 53 9.76 -0.32 -8.31
N GLY A 54 9.34 0.72 -9.02
CA GLY A 54 9.50 2.11 -8.58
C GLY A 54 8.70 2.41 -7.30
N LEU A 55 7.47 1.90 -7.20
CA LEU A 55 6.64 2.09 -6.00
C LEU A 55 7.19 1.32 -4.80
N ASP A 56 7.66 0.09 -5.00
CA ASP A 56 8.31 -0.70 -3.95
C ASP A 56 9.53 0.00 -3.36
N ILE A 57 10.36 0.61 -4.23
CA ILE A 57 11.52 1.39 -3.82
C ILE A 57 11.08 2.68 -3.09
N ALA A 58 10.06 3.36 -3.61
CA ALA A 58 9.52 4.59 -3.03
C ALA A 58 8.94 4.37 -1.62
N LEU A 59 8.32 3.21 -1.37
CA LEU A 59 7.81 2.81 -0.07
C LEU A 59 8.90 2.57 0.99
N GLY A 60 10.16 2.39 0.58
CA GLY A 60 11.33 2.35 1.43
C GLY A 60 11.59 1.02 2.14
N ILE A 61 10.63 0.11 2.15
CA ILE A 61 10.72 -1.23 2.74
C ILE A 61 10.53 -2.36 1.72
N GLY A 62 10.49 -2.01 0.42
CA GLY A 62 10.35 -2.97 -0.68
C GLY A 62 8.92 -3.37 -1.01
N GLY A 63 7.92 -2.63 -0.54
CA GLY A 63 6.51 -2.86 -0.80
C GLY A 63 5.59 -2.34 0.29
N LEU A 64 4.36 -2.84 0.34
CA LEU A 64 3.36 -2.48 1.35
C LEU A 64 3.57 -3.28 2.64
N PRO A 65 3.47 -2.65 3.83
CA PRO A 65 3.72 -3.30 5.11
C PRO A 65 2.62 -4.29 5.50
N ARG A 66 2.98 -5.48 5.94
CA ARG A 66 2.07 -6.42 6.61
C ARG A 66 1.69 -5.92 8.01
N GLY A 67 0.57 -6.38 8.53
CA GLY A 67 0.09 -6.00 9.85
C GLY A 67 -0.30 -4.52 9.97
N ARG A 68 -0.69 -3.89 8.87
CA ARG A 68 -1.01 -2.47 8.79
C ARG A 68 -2.27 -2.21 7.96
N VAL A 69 -2.89 -1.05 8.25
CA VAL A 69 -3.96 -0.48 7.43
C VAL A 69 -3.34 0.40 6.37
N ILE A 70 -3.78 0.22 5.13
CA ILE A 70 -3.35 0.95 3.94
C ILE A 70 -4.57 1.56 3.29
N GLU A 71 -4.47 2.81 2.84
CA GLU A 71 -5.47 3.46 2.01
C GLU A 71 -4.90 3.73 0.62
N ILE A 72 -5.61 3.30 -0.42
CA ILE A 72 -5.32 3.61 -1.83
C ILE A 72 -6.51 4.40 -2.36
N TYR A 73 -6.27 5.65 -2.75
CA TYR A 73 -7.34 6.52 -3.20
C TYR A 73 -6.97 7.29 -4.47
N GLY A 74 -7.96 7.74 -5.19
CA GLY A 74 -7.80 8.47 -6.44
C GLY A 74 -9.11 8.59 -7.21
N PRO A 75 -9.09 9.31 -8.34
CA PRO A 75 -10.24 9.41 -9.24
C PRO A 75 -10.70 8.04 -9.74
N GLU A 76 -11.86 8.01 -10.33
CA GLU A 76 -12.33 6.85 -11.08
C GLU A 76 -11.36 6.51 -12.23
N SER A 77 -11.23 5.23 -12.54
CA SER A 77 -10.34 4.72 -13.61
C SER A 77 -8.86 5.12 -13.47
N SER A 78 -8.41 5.45 -12.25
CA SER A 78 -7.00 5.79 -11.99
C SER A 78 -6.09 4.57 -11.79
N GLY A 79 -6.64 3.34 -11.71
CA GLY A 79 -5.87 2.10 -11.52
C GLY A 79 -5.84 1.58 -10.08
N LYS A 80 -6.71 2.08 -9.17
CA LYS A 80 -6.78 1.62 -7.76
C LYS A 80 -6.95 0.11 -7.63
N THR A 81 -7.97 -0.43 -8.27
CA THR A 81 -8.28 -1.87 -8.24
C THR A 81 -7.18 -2.68 -8.92
N THR A 82 -6.60 -2.19 -10.03
CA THR A 82 -5.47 -2.83 -10.72
C THR A 82 -4.26 -2.95 -9.80
N LEU A 83 -3.86 -1.87 -9.14
CA LEU A 83 -2.76 -1.88 -8.19
C LEU A 83 -3.04 -2.85 -7.03
N THR A 84 -4.25 -2.85 -6.50
CA THR A 84 -4.64 -3.71 -5.38
C THR A 84 -4.66 -5.19 -5.77
N LEU A 85 -5.18 -5.53 -6.96
CA LEU A 85 -5.14 -6.89 -7.48
C LEU A 85 -3.71 -7.37 -7.74
N SER A 86 -2.81 -6.46 -8.17
CA SER A 86 -1.39 -6.77 -8.28
C SER A 86 -0.78 -7.12 -6.91
N VAL A 87 -1.12 -6.38 -5.85
CA VAL A 87 -0.68 -6.72 -4.47
C VAL A 87 -1.20 -8.07 -4.03
N ILE A 88 -2.48 -8.40 -4.32
CA ILE A 88 -3.06 -9.72 -4.04
C ILE A 88 -2.26 -10.81 -4.75
N ALA A 89 -1.98 -10.64 -6.04
CA ALA A 89 -1.20 -11.60 -6.80
C ALA A 89 0.20 -11.82 -6.21
N GLN A 90 0.87 -10.75 -5.76
CA GLN A 90 2.17 -10.86 -5.10
C GLN A 90 2.05 -11.57 -3.74
N MET A 91 1.01 -11.30 -2.95
CA MET A 91 0.76 -12.00 -1.69
C MET A 91 0.56 -13.50 -1.91
N GLN A 92 -0.27 -13.87 -2.90
CA GLN A 92 -0.53 -15.28 -3.23
C GLN A 92 0.74 -16.00 -3.72
N LYS A 93 1.62 -15.33 -4.48
CA LYS A 93 2.94 -15.87 -4.87
C LYS A 93 3.83 -16.22 -3.68
N LEU A 94 3.64 -15.52 -2.55
CA LEU A 94 4.33 -15.81 -1.29
C LEU A 94 3.62 -16.91 -0.47
N GLY A 95 2.57 -17.53 -0.99
CA GLY A 95 1.76 -18.53 -0.31
C GLY A 95 0.71 -17.94 0.66
N GLY A 96 0.47 -16.62 0.60
CA GLY A 96 -0.49 -15.95 1.47
C GLY A 96 -1.93 -16.10 0.98
N VAL A 97 -2.85 -16.10 1.93
CA VAL A 97 -4.31 -16.16 1.71
C VAL A 97 -4.87 -14.75 1.56
N ALA A 98 -5.64 -14.53 0.49
CA ALA A 98 -6.23 -13.24 0.15
C ALA A 98 -7.76 -13.28 0.22
N ALA A 99 -8.35 -12.20 0.73
CA ALA A 99 -9.77 -11.96 0.72
C ALA A 99 -10.09 -10.60 0.10
N PHE A 100 -11.14 -10.55 -0.72
CA PHE A 100 -11.63 -9.36 -1.38
C PHE A 100 -13.10 -9.13 -1.01
N ILE A 101 -13.37 -8.02 -0.34
CA ILE A 101 -14.71 -7.57 0.04
C ILE A 101 -15.16 -6.56 -1.02
N ASP A 102 -15.97 -7.03 -1.95
CA ASP A 102 -16.46 -6.29 -3.12
C ASP A 102 -17.79 -5.61 -2.80
N ALA A 103 -17.72 -4.45 -2.14
CA ALA A 103 -18.90 -3.67 -1.80
C ALA A 103 -19.49 -2.90 -3.01
N GLU A 104 -18.74 -2.77 -4.11
CA GLU A 104 -19.22 -2.18 -5.36
C GLU A 104 -19.87 -3.21 -6.30
N HIS A 105 -19.70 -4.51 -6.03
CA HIS A 105 -20.15 -5.62 -6.89
C HIS A 105 -19.61 -5.54 -8.32
N ALA A 106 -18.35 -5.09 -8.45
CA ALA A 106 -17.73 -4.73 -9.73
C ALA A 106 -16.47 -5.55 -10.07
N LEU A 107 -16.06 -6.50 -9.22
CA LEU A 107 -14.88 -7.31 -9.47
C LEU A 107 -15.08 -8.24 -10.67
N ASP A 108 -14.23 -8.09 -11.68
CA ASP A 108 -14.16 -9.01 -12.83
C ASP A 108 -13.11 -10.11 -12.56
N PRO A 109 -13.52 -11.38 -12.37
CA PRO A 109 -12.60 -12.49 -12.15
C PRO A 109 -11.65 -12.74 -13.32
N GLN A 110 -12.09 -12.49 -14.56
CA GLN A 110 -11.23 -12.67 -15.73
C GLN A 110 -10.12 -11.63 -15.77
N TYR A 111 -10.46 -10.40 -15.41
CA TYR A 111 -9.46 -9.34 -15.28
C TYR A 111 -8.47 -9.64 -14.14
N ALA A 112 -8.96 -10.05 -12.98
CA ALA A 112 -8.11 -10.46 -11.86
C ALA A 112 -7.13 -11.58 -12.25
N ALA A 113 -7.60 -12.61 -12.96
CA ALA A 113 -6.75 -13.69 -13.45
C ALA A 113 -5.66 -13.19 -14.40
N LYS A 114 -5.96 -12.26 -15.31
CA LYS A 114 -4.98 -11.66 -16.22
C LYS A 114 -3.88 -10.88 -15.47
N LEU A 115 -4.20 -10.31 -14.30
CA LEU A 115 -3.24 -9.63 -13.43
C LEU A 115 -2.42 -10.60 -12.58
N GLY A 116 -2.61 -11.91 -12.74
CA GLY A 116 -1.87 -12.95 -12.03
C GLY A 116 -2.47 -13.37 -10.69
N VAL A 117 -3.70 -12.96 -10.39
CA VAL A 117 -4.44 -13.44 -9.22
C VAL A 117 -4.86 -14.89 -9.43
N ASN A 118 -4.56 -15.75 -8.47
CA ASN A 118 -5.13 -17.09 -8.40
C ASN A 118 -6.59 -16.97 -7.91
N VAL A 119 -7.51 -16.86 -8.86
CA VAL A 119 -8.93 -16.62 -8.59
C VAL A 119 -9.60 -17.79 -7.84
N PRO A 120 -9.31 -19.08 -8.13
CA PRO A 120 -9.83 -20.19 -7.34
C PRO A 120 -9.55 -20.11 -5.84
N ASP A 121 -8.42 -19.54 -5.45
CA ASP A 121 -8.01 -19.42 -4.05
C ASP A 121 -8.32 -18.04 -3.43
N LEU A 122 -8.93 -17.13 -4.21
CA LEU A 122 -9.34 -15.82 -3.71
C LEU A 122 -10.68 -15.91 -2.99
N LEU A 123 -10.72 -15.55 -1.71
CA LEU A 123 -11.97 -15.43 -0.96
C LEU A 123 -12.68 -14.14 -1.39
N ILE A 124 -13.93 -14.25 -1.82
CA ILE A 124 -14.75 -13.10 -2.26
C ILE A 124 -15.99 -13.00 -1.38
N SER A 125 -16.30 -11.78 -0.94
CA SER A 125 -17.55 -11.45 -0.25
C SER A 125 -18.18 -10.22 -0.89
N GLN A 126 -19.49 -10.26 -1.08
CA GLN A 126 -20.29 -9.15 -1.64
C GLN A 126 -21.39 -8.77 -0.64
N PRO A 127 -21.05 -7.95 0.36
CA PRO A 127 -21.96 -7.57 1.44
C PRO A 127 -22.98 -6.53 0.99
N ASP A 128 -24.18 -6.57 1.58
CA ASP A 128 -25.26 -5.63 1.30
C ASP A 128 -25.13 -4.32 2.09
N THR A 129 -24.42 -4.32 3.22
CA THR A 129 -24.27 -3.16 4.11
C THR A 129 -22.83 -2.94 4.54
N GLY A 130 -22.52 -1.70 4.90
CA GLY A 130 -21.18 -1.35 5.42
C GLY A 130 -20.85 -2.08 6.72
N GLU A 131 -21.84 -2.28 7.61
CA GLU A 131 -21.67 -3.07 8.83
C GLU A 131 -21.27 -4.51 8.53
N GLN A 132 -21.98 -5.16 7.59
CA GLN A 132 -21.69 -6.54 7.18
C GLN A 132 -20.28 -6.65 6.59
N ALA A 133 -19.89 -5.73 5.70
CA ALA A 133 -18.55 -5.69 5.11
C ALA A 133 -17.46 -5.64 6.17
N LEU A 134 -17.61 -4.72 7.14
CA LEU A 134 -16.59 -4.49 8.16
C LEU A 134 -16.58 -5.58 9.24
N GLU A 135 -17.70 -6.23 9.53
CA GLU A 135 -17.78 -7.39 10.41
C GLU A 135 -17.11 -8.61 9.76
N ILE A 136 -17.34 -8.86 8.47
CA ILE A 136 -16.66 -9.93 7.72
C ILE A 136 -15.14 -9.68 7.74
N ALA A 137 -14.71 -8.44 7.48
CA ALA A 137 -13.29 -8.07 7.55
C ALA A 137 -12.70 -8.35 8.95
N ASP A 138 -13.40 -7.97 10.02
CA ASP A 138 -12.95 -8.20 11.40
C ASP A 138 -12.85 -9.70 11.71
N MET A 139 -13.82 -10.52 11.27
CA MET A 139 -13.79 -11.96 11.46
C MET A 139 -12.61 -12.61 10.73
N LEU A 140 -12.37 -12.22 9.47
CA LEU A 140 -11.24 -12.71 8.67
C LEU A 140 -9.91 -12.34 9.32
N VAL A 141 -9.74 -11.08 9.74
CA VAL A 141 -8.52 -10.64 10.43
C VAL A 141 -8.32 -11.38 11.75
N ARG A 142 -9.37 -11.53 12.56
CA ARG A 142 -9.27 -12.22 13.85
C ARG A 142 -8.94 -13.70 13.74
N SER A 143 -9.30 -14.34 12.63
CA SER A 143 -8.98 -15.75 12.39
C SER A 143 -7.47 -16.00 12.37
N GLY A 144 -6.67 -14.98 11.98
CA GLY A 144 -5.23 -15.09 11.78
C GLY A 144 -4.81 -15.97 10.61
N SER A 145 -5.77 -16.39 9.77
CA SER A 145 -5.55 -17.29 8.62
C SER A 145 -5.56 -16.55 7.28
N VAL A 146 -5.79 -15.23 7.28
CA VAL A 146 -5.83 -14.39 6.08
C VAL A 146 -4.71 -13.36 6.15
N ASP A 147 -3.89 -13.31 5.11
CA ASP A 147 -2.71 -12.44 5.05
C ASP A 147 -3.03 -11.06 4.52
N ILE A 148 -4.01 -10.96 3.62
CA ILE A 148 -4.49 -9.69 3.05
C ILE A 148 -6.01 -9.68 2.95
N VAL A 149 -6.63 -8.58 3.39
CA VAL A 149 -8.05 -8.27 3.19
C VAL A 149 -8.14 -6.95 2.44
N VAL A 150 -8.83 -6.95 1.32
CA VAL A 150 -9.13 -5.76 0.52
C VAL A 150 -10.59 -5.40 0.67
N ILE A 151 -10.91 -4.12 0.80
CA ILE A 151 -12.27 -3.58 0.84
C ILE A 151 -12.40 -2.56 -0.30
N ASP A 152 -13.19 -2.88 -1.30
CA ASP A 152 -13.45 -2.03 -2.49
C ASP A 152 -14.95 -1.71 -2.58
N SER A 153 -15.35 -0.50 -2.33
CA SER A 153 -14.61 0.64 -1.83
C SER A 153 -15.28 1.22 -0.56
N VAL A 154 -14.56 2.07 0.17
CA VAL A 154 -15.13 2.79 1.34
C VAL A 154 -16.39 3.58 0.95
N ALA A 155 -16.43 4.13 -0.27
CA ALA A 155 -17.58 4.89 -0.76
C ALA A 155 -18.86 4.04 -0.83
N ALA A 156 -18.74 2.73 -1.05
CA ALA A 156 -19.85 1.78 -1.13
C ALA A 156 -20.27 1.17 0.22
N LEU A 157 -19.55 1.50 1.31
CA LEU A 157 -19.92 1.05 2.66
C LEU A 157 -21.08 1.87 3.21
N VAL A 158 -22.29 1.59 2.70
CA VAL A 158 -23.50 2.29 3.12
C VAL A 158 -23.98 1.71 4.45
N PRO A 159 -24.21 2.53 5.49
CA PRO A 159 -24.80 2.08 6.74
C PRO A 159 -26.19 1.50 6.56
N ARG A 160 -26.52 0.42 7.30
CA ARG A 160 -27.84 -0.22 7.25
C ARG A 160 -28.99 0.77 7.46
N ALA A 161 -28.84 1.67 8.42
CA ALA A 161 -29.87 2.67 8.72
C ALA A 161 -30.12 3.64 7.56
N GLU A 162 -29.14 3.84 6.69
CA GLU A 162 -29.30 4.63 5.46
C GLU A 162 -30.03 3.87 4.38
N ILE A 163 -29.81 2.54 4.28
CA ILE A 163 -30.50 1.65 3.33
C ILE A 163 -31.98 1.45 3.71
N GLU A 164 -32.25 1.32 5.01
CA GLU A 164 -33.61 1.11 5.56
C GLU A 164 -34.41 2.41 5.71
N GLY A 165 -33.77 3.59 5.59
CA GLY A 165 -34.41 4.90 5.65
C GLY A 165 -35.21 5.24 4.40
N GLU A 166 -36.02 6.29 4.50
CA GLU A 166 -36.78 6.81 3.34
C GLU A 166 -35.91 7.70 2.45
N MET A 167 -36.25 7.76 1.15
CA MET A 167 -35.57 8.65 0.21
C MET A 167 -35.71 10.10 0.65
N GLY A 168 -34.55 10.75 0.93
CA GLY A 168 -34.49 12.15 1.40
C GLY A 168 -34.16 12.30 2.87
N ASP A 169 -34.11 11.21 3.64
CA ASP A 169 -33.66 11.24 5.03
C ASP A 169 -32.22 11.70 5.16
N SER A 170 -31.95 12.49 6.19
CA SER A 170 -30.60 12.97 6.47
C SER A 170 -29.83 11.99 7.35
N HIS A 171 -28.86 11.30 6.76
CA HIS A 171 -28.00 10.32 7.44
C HIS A 171 -26.57 10.84 7.66
N MET A 172 -26.42 12.15 7.90
CA MET A 172 -25.11 12.79 8.02
C MET A 172 -24.21 12.13 9.06
N GLY A 173 -23.00 11.73 8.64
CA GLY A 173 -21.95 11.23 9.51
C GLY A 173 -22.07 9.76 9.94
N LEU A 174 -23.10 9.00 9.54
CA LEU A 174 -23.24 7.59 9.90
C LEU A 174 -22.07 6.75 9.37
N GLN A 175 -21.70 6.93 8.11
CA GLN A 175 -20.56 6.23 7.51
C GLN A 175 -19.25 6.55 8.24
N ALA A 176 -19.01 7.81 8.62
CA ALA A 176 -17.82 8.19 9.35
C ALA A 176 -17.76 7.58 10.77
N ARG A 177 -18.91 7.44 11.44
CA ARG A 177 -19.02 6.75 12.74
C ARG A 177 -18.74 5.27 12.59
N LEU A 178 -19.33 4.62 11.59
CA LEU A 178 -19.11 3.21 11.28
C LEU A 178 -17.63 2.93 11.00
N MET A 179 -16.98 3.72 10.16
CA MET A 179 -15.55 3.61 9.87
C MET A 179 -14.70 3.81 11.13
N SER A 180 -15.02 4.81 11.96
CA SER A 180 -14.28 5.05 13.21
C SER A 180 -14.39 3.89 14.20
N GLN A 181 -15.55 3.27 14.30
CA GLN A 181 -15.80 2.13 15.16
C GLN A 181 -15.06 0.88 14.65
N ALA A 182 -15.16 0.60 13.36
CA ALA A 182 -14.51 -0.55 12.73
C ALA A 182 -12.99 -0.47 12.82
N LEU A 183 -12.39 0.67 12.50
CA LEU A 183 -10.94 0.86 12.54
C LEU A 183 -10.37 0.72 13.95
N ARG A 184 -11.09 1.14 14.99
CA ARG A 184 -10.70 0.91 16.39
C ARG A 184 -10.64 -0.57 16.74
N LYS A 185 -11.60 -1.39 16.26
CA LYS A 185 -11.61 -2.84 16.47
C LYS A 185 -10.51 -3.54 15.66
N LEU A 186 -10.43 -3.21 14.37
CA LEU A 186 -9.52 -3.86 13.42
C LEU A 186 -8.04 -3.64 13.75
N THR A 187 -7.64 -2.41 14.14
CA THR A 187 -6.22 -2.05 14.27
C THR A 187 -5.45 -2.93 15.26
N GLY A 188 -6.06 -3.26 16.40
CA GLY A 188 -5.44 -4.15 17.41
C GLY A 188 -5.25 -5.58 16.88
N ASN A 189 -6.23 -6.10 16.15
CA ASN A 189 -6.20 -7.44 15.59
C ASN A 189 -5.23 -7.53 14.42
N ILE A 190 -5.25 -6.55 13.50
CA ILE A 190 -4.39 -6.46 12.32
C ILE A 190 -2.90 -6.60 12.69
N LYS A 191 -2.45 -5.89 13.72
CA LYS A 191 -1.06 -5.98 14.19
C LYS A 191 -0.72 -7.37 14.75
N ARG A 192 -1.65 -7.96 15.52
CA ARG A 192 -1.45 -9.26 16.17
C ARG A 192 -1.40 -10.42 15.17
N THR A 193 -2.25 -10.38 14.14
CA THR A 193 -2.34 -11.43 13.11
C THR A 193 -1.40 -11.20 11.93
N ASN A 194 -0.70 -10.05 11.89
CA ASN A 194 0.15 -9.64 10.77
C ASN A 194 -0.61 -9.57 9.43
N THR A 195 -1.93 -9.35 9.48
CA THR A 195 -2.78 -9.22 8.30
C THR A 195 -2.65 -7.82 7.70
N MET A 196 -2.49 -7.70 6.39
CA MET A 196 -2.58 -6.42 5.66
C MET A 196 -4.04 -6.11 5.36
N VAL A 197 -4.51 -4.89 5.64
CA VAL A 197 -5.86 -4.46 5.25
C VAL A 197 -5.76 -3.25 4.35
N ILE A 198 -6.25 -3.38 3.11
CA ILE A 198 -6.27 -2.30 2.12
C ILE A 198 -7.70 -1.80 1.96
N PHE A 199 -7.88 -0.50 2.18
CA PHE A 199 -9.11 0.21 1.84
C PHE A 199 -8.91 0.96 0.53
N ILE A 200 -9.71 0.64 -0.47
CA ILE A 200 -9.82 1.44 -1.69
C ILE A 200 -10.81 2.57 -1.42
N ASN A 201 -10.45 3.80 -1.80
CA ASN A 201 -11.28 4.96 -1.51
C ASN A 201 -11.43 5.85 -2.75
N GLN A 202 -12.49 6.63 -2.76
CA GLN A 202 -12.81 7.60 -3.81
C GLN A 202 -12.58 9.01 -3.31
N ILE A 203 -12.26 9.92 -4.23
CA ILE A 203 -12.15 11.34 -3.96
C ILE A 203 -13.52 11.99 -4.07
N ARG A 204 -13.79 12.92 -3.18
CA ARG A 204 -14.94 13.84 -3.19
C ARG A 204 -14.43 15.26 -3.08
N MET A 205 -15.19 16.19 -3.62
CA MET A 205 -14.88 17.62 -3.55
C MET A 205 -15.64 18.26 -2.38
N LYS A 206 -14.93 18.95 -1.51
CA LYS A 206 -15.53 19.77 -0.46
C LYS A 206 -16.09 21.06 -1.07
N ILE A 207 -17.31 21.38 -0.76
CA ILE A 207 -17.95 22.64 -1.19
C ILE A 207 -17.45 23.78 -0.29
N GLY A 208 -17.14 24.95 -0.88
CA GLY A 208 -16.80 26.16 -0.16
C GLY A 208 -15.36 26.26 0.35
N VAL A 209 -14.45 25.43 -0.10
CA VAL A 209 -13.02 25.57 0.22
C VAL A 209 -12.40 26.65 -0.67
N MET A 210 -12.02 27.79 -0.06
CA MET A 210 -11.38 28.91 -0.77
C MET A 210 -9.85 28.80 -0.79
N PHE A 211 -9.25 28.09 0.16
CA PHE A 211 -7.80 27.88 0.27
C PHE A 211 -7.48 26.42 0.57
N GLY A 212 -6.37 25.93 0.02
CA GLY A 212 -5.95 24.54 0.13
C GLY A 212 -6.64 23.60 -0.86
N SER A 213 -6.44 22.28 -0.74
CA SER A 213 -7.07 21.30 -1.61
C SER A 213 -8.53 21.07 -1.24
N PRO A 214 -9.47 21.22 -2.21
CA PRO A 214 -10.87 20.88 -2.00
C PRO A 214 -11.12 19.37 -1.95
N GLU A 215 -10.12 18.56 -2.34
CA GLU A 215 -10.25 17.10 -2.40
C GLU A 215 -10.28 16.47 -1.01
N THR A 216 -11.13 15.49 -0.82
CA THR A 216 -11.19 14.67 0.38
C THR A 216 -11.61 13.25 0.03
N THR A 217 -11.28 12.28 0.89
CA THR A 217 -11.73 10.90 0.74
C THR A 217 -13.04 10.66 1.49
N THR A 218 -13.81 9.65 1.08
CA THR A 218 -15.07 9.25 1.73
C THR A 218 -14.82 8.56 3.08
N GLY A 219 -15.85 8.39 3.91
CA GLY A 219 -15.76 7.68 5.18
C GLY A 219 -15.19 8.49 6.35
N GLY A 220 -15.07 9.82 6.20
CA GLY A 220 -14.59 10.73 7.24
C GLY A 220 -13.07 10.68 7.44
N ASN A 221 -12.62 11.18 8.61
CA ASN A 221 -11.17 11.33 8.86
C ASN A 221 -10.51 10.11 9.54
N ALA A 222 -11.29 9.13 10.01
CA ALA A 222 -10.73 8.02 10.79
C ALA A 222 -9.67 7.25 10.01
N LEU A 223 -9.92 6.93 8.74
CA LEU A 223 -8.99 6.19 7.91
C LEU A 223 -7.68 6.96 7.68
N LYS A 224 -7.74 8.29 7.54
CA LYS A 224 -6.54 9.14 7.43
C LYS A 224 -5.61 9.00 8.64
N PHE A 225 -6.17 8.81 9.84
CA PHE A 225 -5.39 8.63 11.07
C PHE A 225 -4.88 7.20 11.23
N TYR A 226 -5.75 6.21 11.00
CA TYR A 226 -5.43 4.79 11.23
C TYR A 226 -4.51 4.21 10.16
N ALA A 227 -4.61 4.63 8.91
CA ALA A 227 -3.73 4.16 7.85
C ALA A 227 -2.25 4.44 8.17
N SER A 228 -1.41 3.43 7.99
CA SER A 228 0.05 3.54 8.09
C SER A 228 0.66 4.03 6.78
N VAL A 229 0.06 3.68 5.65
CA VAL A 229 0.44 4.13 4.31
C VAL A 229 -0.81 4.64 3.61
N ARG A 230 -0.70 5.79 2.93
CA ARG A 230 -1.74 6.35 2.07
C ARG A 230 -1.14 6.66 0.70
N LEU A 231 -1.77 6.15 -0.33
CA LEU A 231 -1.35 6.27 -1.72
C LEU A 231 -2.41 7.04 -2.51
N ASP A 232 -2.01 8.16 -3.11
CA ASP A 232 -2.80 8.90 -4.10
C ASP A 232 -2.39 8.43 -5.49
N ILE A 233 -3.29 7.73 -6.19
CA ILE A 233 -3.05 7.18 -7.52
C ILE A 233 -3.80 7.99 -8.58
N ARG A 234 -3.08 8.45 -9.61
CA ARG A 234 -3.60 9.29 -10.69
C ARG A 234 -3.13 8.78 -12.04
N ARG A 235 -4.04 8.78 -13.02
CA ARG A 235 -3.69 8.66 -14.43
C ARG A 235 -3.11 9.99 -14.90
N THR A 236 -1.94 9.94 -15.55
CA THR A 236 -1.24 11.14 -16.07
C THR A 236 -1.26 11.23 -17.58
N GLY A 237 -1.39 10.10 -18.28
CA GLY A 237 -1.39 10.04 -19.72
C GLY A 237 -2.06 8.77 -20.26
N ALA A 238 -2.14 8.68 -21.58
CA ALA A 238 -2.60 7.50 -22.29
C ALA A 238 -1.44 6.92 -23.12
N ILE A 239 -1.23 5.62 -23.01
CA ILE A 239 -0.27 4.88 -23.83
C ILE A 239 -0.97 4.44 -25.10
N LYS A 240 -0.38 4.77 -26.24
CA LYS A 240 -0.95 4.49 -27.56
C LYS A 240 0.01 3.61 -28.38
N ARG A 241 -0.58 2.68 -29.14
CA ARG A 241 0.10 1.97 -30.21
C ARG A 241 -0.64 2.27 -31.52
N GLY A 242 -0.04 3.15 -32.35
CA GLY A 242 -0.76 3.78 -33.45
C GLY A 242 -1.91 4.64 -32.93
N ASP A 243 -3.13 4.39 -33.38
CA ASP A 243 -4.34 5.11 -32.96
C ASP A 243 -5.04 4.45 -31.75
N GLU A 244 -4.64 3.26 -31.36
CA GLU A 244 -5.24 2.51 -30.27
C GLU A 244 -4.64 2.88 -28.91
N VAL A 245 -5.51 3.12 -27.92
CA VAL A 245 -5.08 3.32 -26.52
C VAL A 245 -4.95 1.96 -25.85
N ILE A 246 -3.72 1.55 -25.55
CA ILE A 246 -3.37 0.23 -24.99
C ILE A 246 -3.13 0.27 -23.48
N GLY A 247 -3.10 1.46 -22.87
CA GLY A 247 -2.80 1.57 -21.44
C GLY A 247 -2.84 3.01 -20.95
N SER A 248 -2.40 3.19 -19.73
CA SER A 248 -2.29 4.50 -19.09
C SER A 248 -0.96 4.66 -18.36
N GLU A 249 -0.38 5.83 -18.50
CA GLU A 249 0.68 6.31 -17.61
C GLU A 249 0.06 6.63 -16.25
N THR A 250 0.63 6.12 -15.20
CA THR A 250 0.07 6.21 -13.84
C THR A 250 1.12 6.75 -12.89
N ARG A 251 0.69 7.65 -12.03
CA ARG A 251 1.51 8.23 -10.96
C ARG A 251 0.89 7.89 -9.61
N VAL A 252 1.74 7.45 -8.67
CA VAL A 252 1.35 7.20 -7.29
C VAL A 252 2.19 8.08 -6.37
N LYS A 253 1.52 8.93 -5.59
CA LYS A 253 2.13 9.72 -4.52
C LYS A 253 1.96 9.02 -3.17
N ILE A 254 3.03 8.91 -2.40
CA ILE A 254 3.00 8.39 -1.03
C ILE A 254 2.79 9.58 -0.09
N VAL A 255 1.54 9.90 0.20
CA VAL A 255 1.17 11.09 0.99
C VAL A 255 1.31 10.86 2.49
N LYS A 256 1.32 9.59 2.93
CA LYS A 256 1.59 9.19 4.30
C LYS A 256 2.34 7.87 4.33
N ASN A 257 3.37 7.79 5.17
CA ASN A 257 4.12 6.58 5.40
C ASN A 257 4.66 6.58 6.84
N LYS A 258 4.26 5.57 7.64
CA LYS A 258 4.75 5.40 9.01
C LYS A 258 5.90 4.40 9.13
N VAL A 259 6.31 3.78 8.02
CA VAL A 259 7.36 2.75 7.99
C VAL A 259 8.64 3.21 7.30
N ALA A 260 8.56 4.33 6.56
CA ALA A 260 9.71 4.98 5.91
C ALA A 260 9.36 6.47 5.67
N PRO A 261 10.32 7.32 5.23
CA PRO A 261 10.04 8.71 4.89
C PRO A 261 8.95 8.83 3.82
N PRO A 262 7.89 9.64 4.05
CA PRO A 262 6.82 9.88 3.07
C PRO A 262 7.25 10.87 1.98
N PHE A 263 6.28 11.33 1.19
CA PHE A 263 6.40 12.36 0.15
C PHE A 263 7.32 11.95 -1.00
N LYS A 264 7.18 10.70 -1.42
CA LYS A 264 7.80 10.16 -2.62
C LYS A 264 6.75 9.83 -3.66
N GLN A 265 7.17 9.78 -4.91
CA GLN A 265 6.32 9.54 -6.05
C GLN A 265 6.96 8.50 -6.96
N ALA A 266 6.18 7.51 -7.38
CA ALA A 266 6.52 6.57 -8.42
C ALA A 266 5.62 6.77 -9.65
N GLU A 267 6.17 6.52 -10.83
CA GLU A 267 5.45 6.55 -12.10
C GLU A 267 5.67 5.22 -12.81
N PHE A 268 4.60 4.65 -13.35
CA PHE A 268 4.63 3.39 -14.08
C PHE A 268 3.47 3.29 -15.06
N ASP A 269 3.59 2.35 -16.00
CA ASP A 269 2.57 2.07 -17.00
C ASP A 269 1.63 0.97 -16.52
N ILE A 270 0.32 1.19 -16.69
CA ILE A 270 -0.71 0.15 -16.61
C ILE A 270 -1.17 -0.17 -18.02
N LEU A 271 -0.96 -1.41 -18.46
CA LEU A 271 -1.41 -1.89 -19.76
C LEU A 271 -2.75 -2.60 -19.61
N TYR A 272 -3.68 -2.30 -20.49
CA TYR A 272 -5.03 -2.87 -20.43
C TYR A 272 -4.99 -4.37 -20.70
N GLY A 273 -5.55 -5.14 -19.78
CA GLY A 273 -5.54 -6.60 -19.81
C GLY A 273 -4.23 -7.27 -19.35
N GLU A 274 -3.18 -6.50 -19.03
CA GLU A 274 -1.89 -7.02 -18.55
C GLU A 274 -1.53 -6.52 -17.15
N GLY A 275 -2.00 -5.32 -16.77
CA GLY A 275 -1.71 -4.69 -15.49
C GLY A 275 -0.44 -3.85 -15.50
N ILE A 276 0.26 -3.80 -14.37
CA ILE A 276 1.48 -3.00 -14.19
C ILE A 276 2.60 -3.58 -15.07
N SER A 277 3.20 -2.73 -15.90
CA SER A 277 4.28 -3.10 -16.82
C SER A 277 5.62 -3.14 -16.09
N ARG A 278 5.91 -4.24 -15.39
CA ARG A 278 7.18 -4.42 -14.66
C ARG A 278 8.40 -4.28 -15.57
N GLU A 279 8.39 -4.92 -16.74
CA GLU A 279 9.49 -4.86 -17.69
C GLU A 279 9.68 -3.44 -18.24
N GLY A 280 8.59 -2.69 -18.42
CA GLY A 280 8.63 -1.27 -18.80
C GLY A 280 9.33 -0.41 -17.76
N GLU A 281 9.04 -0.63 -16.47
CA GLU A 281 9.74 0.06 -15.37
C GLU A 281 11.22 -0.32 -15.29
N ILE A 282 11.56 -1.61 -15.45
CA ILE A 282 12.94 -2.09 -15.45
C ILE A 282 13.76 -1.36 -16.52
N ILE A 283 13.21 -1.19 -17.72
CA ILE A 283 13.88 -0.48 -18.82
C ILE A 283 14.07 1.01 -18.49
N GLU A 284 13.03 1.67 -18.00
CA GLU A 284 13.09 3.10 -17.71
C GLU A 284 14.01 3.41 -16.53
N LEU A 285 13.83 2.71 -15.41
CA LEU A 285 14.66 2.90 -14.23
C LEU A 285 16.10 2.45 -14.50
N GLY A 286 16.29 1.36 -15.25
CA GLY A 286 17.59 0.90 -15.69
C GLY A 286 18.32 1.92 -16.56
N ALA A 287 17.61 2.57 -17.48
CA ALA A 287 18.16 3.62 -18.31
C ALA A 287 18.52 4.88 -17.49
N ASN A 288 17.66 5.29 -16.57
CA ASN A 288 17.90 6.44 -15.69
C ASN A 288 19.13 6.23 -14.80
N LEU A 289 19.36 5.01 -14.35
CA LEU A 289 20.52 4.61 -13.54
C LEU A 289 21.74 4.23 -14.37
N LYS A 290 21.67 4.31 -15.71
CA LYS A 290 22.74 3.89 -16.63
C LYS A 290 23.15 2.41 -16.48
N ILE A 291 22.26 1.58 -15.97
CA ILE A 291 22.38 0.12 -15.93
C ILE A 291 22.04 -0.45 -17.31
N VAL A 292 20.98 0.12 -17.93
CA VAL A 292 20.59 -0.11 -19.32
C VAL A 292 21.09 1.07 -20.13
N GLU A 293 21.80 0.83 -21.20
CA GLU A 293 22.29 1.85 -22.11
C GLU A 293 21.18 2.22 -23.11
N LYS A 294 20.99 3.53 -23.30
CA LYS A 294 20.04 4.08 -24.30
C LYS A 294 20.78 4.94 -25.31
N ALA A 295 20.82 4.48 -26.56
CA ALA A 295 21.40 5.20 -27.67
C ALA A 295 20.34 5.44 -28.76
N GLY A 296 19.82 6.67 -28.80
CA GLY A 296 18.66 7.01 -29.63
C GLY A 296 17.43 6.18 -29.26
N ALA A 297 16.92 5.38 -30.21
CA ALA A 297 15.80 4.47 -29.99
C ALA A 297 16.22 3.09 -29.48
N TRP A 298 17.52 2.77 -29.41
CA TRP A 298 18.01 1.46 -29.02
C TRP A 298 18.31 1.38 -27.53
N TYR A 299 17.90 0.27 -26.94
CA TYR A 299 18.27 -0.13 -25.58
C TYR A 299 19.26 -1.28 -25.65
N SER A 300 20.30 -1.26 -24.81
CA SER A 300 21.32 -2.29 -24.70
C SER A 300 21.63 -2.61 -23.25
N TYR A 301 22.00 -3.84 -23.00
CA TYR A 301 22.42 -4.30 -21.68
C TYR A 301 23.69 -5.14 -21.83
N GLN A 302 24.75 -4.82 -21.09
CA GLN A 302 26.08 -5.47 -21.18
C GLN A 302 26.64 -5.55 -22.61
N GLY A 303 26.38 -4.53 -23.43
CA GLY A 303 26.85 -4.47 -24.82
C GLY A 303 25.93 -5.18 -25.84
N GLU A 304 24.91 -5.92 -25.38
CA GLU A 304 23.96 -6.60 -26.26
C GLU A 304 22.69 -5.73 -26.42
N LYS A 305 22.18 -5.67 -27.66
CA LYS A 305 20.93 -4.93 -27.95
C LYS A 305 19.74 -5.74 -27.44
N ILE A 306 18.91 -5.13 -26.58
CA ILE A 306 17.70 -5.75 -26.05
C ILE A 306 16.41 -5.29 -26.74
N GLY A 307 16.47 -4.22 -27.58
CA GLY A 307 15.34 -3.82 -28.39
C GLY A 307 15.45 -2.40 -28.94
N GLN A 308 14.69 -2.15 -30.01
CA GLN A 308 14.48 -0.82 -30.55
C GLN A 308 13.11 -0.31 -30.07
N GLY A 309 13.12 0.74 -29.25
CA GLY A 309 11.94 1.28 -28.58
C GLY A 309 11.59 0.50 -27.30
N LYS A 310 10.74 1.12 -26.48
CA LYS A 310 10.32 0.57 -25.17
C LYS A 310 9.56 -0.75 -25.33
N ASP A 311 8.67 -0.83 -26.33
CA ASP A 311 7.81 -2.02 -26.51
C ASP A 311 8.60 -3.27 -26.85
N ASN A 312 9.54 -3.18 -27.82
CA ASN A 312 10.38 -4.33 -28.20
C ASN A 312 11.31 -4.75 -27.05
N SER A 313 11.86 -3.77 -26.32
CA SER A 313 12.73 -4.06 -25.18
C SER A 313 11.96 -4.71 -24.03
N ARG A 314 10.68 -4.33 -23.82
CA ARG A 314 9.78 -4.94 -22.85
C ARG A 314 9.50 -6.41 -23.21
N GLU A 315 9.19 -6.67 -24.48
CA GLU A 315 8.95 -8.05 -24.96
C GLU A 315 10.18 -8.92 -24.79
N PHE A 316 11.36 -8.40 -25.17
CA PHE A 316 12.64 -9.08 -24.92
C PHE A 316 12.82 -9.46 -23.45
N LEU A 317 12.56 -8.55 -22.51
CA LEU A 317 12.69 -8.85 -21.08
C LEU A 317 11.64 -9.87 -20.58
N ARG A 318 10.46 -9.95 -21.21
CA ARG A 318 9.48 -11.00 -20.93
C ARG A 318 9.96 -12.38 -21.36
N GLU A 319 10.62 -12.46 -22.51
CA GLU A 319 11.21 -13.70 -23.04
C GLU A 319 12.48 -14.10 -22.29
N HIS A 320 13.15 -13.13 -21.62
CA HIS A 320 14.39 -13.31 -20.87
C HIS A 320 14.25 -12.87 -19.41
N PRO A 321 13.48 -13.59 -18.58
CA PRO A 321 13.21 -13.20 -17.18
C PRO A 321 14.46 -13.19 -16.31
N GLU A 322 15.50 -13.96 -16.65
CA GLU A 322 16.81 -13.97 -15.99
C GLU A 322 17.49 -12.60 -16.12
N ILE A 323 17.47 -12.00 -17.31
CA ILE A 323 18.03 -10.67 -17.57
C ILE A 323 17.20 -9.59 -16.85
N ALA A 324 15.87 -9.70 -16.92
CA ALA A 324 14.97 -8.79 -16.22
C ALA A 324 15.24 -8.79 -14.70
N ASN A 325 15.39 -9.97 -14.09
CA ASN A 325 15.68 -10.12 -12.67
C ASN A 325 17.07 -9.59 -12.28
N GLU A 326 18.07 -9.77 -13.15
CA GLU A 326 19.41 -9.23 -12.93
C GLU A 326 19.41 -7.70 -12.93
N ILE A 327 18.72 -7.08 -13.89
CA ILE A 327 18.59 -5.62 -13.97
C ILE A 327 17.80 -5.08 -12.76
N ASP A 328 16.68 -5.73 -12.37
CA ASP A 328 15.89 -5.40 -11.18
C ASP A 328 16.77 -5.40 -9.91
N ALA A 329 17.57 -6.45 -9.71
CA ALA A 329 18.46 -6.54 -8.56
C ALA A 329 19.50 -5.40 -8.54
N LYS A 330 20.06 -5.03 -9.70
CA LYS A 330 20.98 -3.90 -9.83
C LYS A 330 20.30 -2.56 -9.54
N ILE A 331 19.07 -2.37 -10.02
CA ILE A 331 18.27 -1.17 -9.73
C ILE A 331 18.02 -1.04 -8.22
N ARG A 332 17.58 -2.11 -7.56
CA ARG A 332 17.34 -2.11 -6.10
C ARG A 332 18.61 -1.85 -5.30
N ALA A 333 19.75 -2.39 -5.73
CA ALA A 333 21.04 -2.14 -5.07
C ALA A 333 21.47 -0.68 -5.20
N ASN A 334 21.33 -0.08 -6.39
CA ASN A 334 21.65 1.33 -6.63
C ASN A 334 20.69 2.28 -5.90
N ALA A 335 19.41 1.94 -5.81
CA ALA A 335 18.41 2.75 -5.11
C ALA A 335 18.72 2.96 -3.62
N LYS A 336 19.39 1.99 -2.97
CA LYS A 336 19.85 2.14 -1.57
C LYS A 336 20.85 3.28 -1.38
N GLY A 337 21.64 3.62 -2.41
CA GLY A 337 22.64 4.67 -2.38
C GLY A 337 22.22 5.98 -3.06
N ASN A 338 21.25 5.92 -3.98
CA ASN A 338 20.82 7.08 -4.78
C ASN A 338 19.31 7.03 -5.06
N LEU A 339 18.52 7.22 -4.03
CA LEU A 339 17.07 7.09 -4.09
C LEU A 339 16.42 8.10 -5.06
N ASP A 340 16.93 9.32 -5.10
CA ASP A 340 16.39 10.41 -5.94
C ASP A 340 16.59 10.16 -7.45
N ALA A 341 17.48 9.26 -7.84
CA ALA A 341 17.63 8.83 -9.23
C ALA A 341 16.52 7.86 -9.69
N VAL A 342 15.82 7.24 -8.75
CA VAL A 342 14.77 6.23 -9.00
C VAL A 342 13.38 6.79 -8.74
N VAL A 343 13.25 7.65 -7.72
CA VAL A 343 11.97 8.16 -7.21
C VAL A 343 12.04 9.66 -7.03
N LYS A 344 11.00 10.36 -7.43
CA LYS A 344 10.90 11.81 -7.18
C LYS A 344 10.46 12.06 -5.74
N THR A 345 11.14 12.99 -5.07
CA THR A 345 10.68 13.56 -3.80
C THR A 345 9.73 14.72 -4.12
N ILE A 346 8.57 14.77 -3.46
CA ILE A 346 7.57 15.82 -3.59
C ILE A 346 7.52 16.68 -2.33
N GLY A 347 7.14 17.95 -2.46
CA GLY A 347 6.94 18.82 -1.30
C GLY A 347 5.73 18.37 -0.46
N PRO A 348 5.71 18.71 0.86
CA PRO A 348 4.56 18.44 1.71
C PRO A 348 3.26 19.09 1.19
N ASP A 349 3.37 20.27 0.57
CA ASP A 349 2.24 21.00 0.00
C ASP A 349 1.65 20.31 -1.23
N ASP A 350 2.49 19.61 -2.03
CA ASP A 350 2.05 18.80 -3.17
C ASP A 350 1.38 17.48 -2.76
N ALA A 351 1.51 17.11 -1.49
CA ALA A 351 0.93 15.92 -0.90
C ALA A 351 -0.24 16.24 0.05
N ALA A 352 -0.53 17.53 0.27
CA ALA A 352 -1.61 17.96 1.15
C ALA A 352 -2.99 17.69 0.52
N ASP A 353 -3.79 16.91 1.23
CA ASP A 353 -5.24 16.74 1.08
C ASP A 353 -6.02 17.70 1.99
#